data_f8b0bc1c797c767cb26c9ed947c22eac
#
_entry.id   f8b0bc1c797c767cb26c9ed947c22eac
#
_cell.length_a   1.000
_cell.length_b   1.000
_cell.length_c   1.000
_cell.angle_alpha   90.00
_cell.angle_beta   90.00
_cell.angle_gamma   90.00
#
_symmetry.space_group_name_H-M   'P 1'
#
loop_
_entity.id
_entity.type
_entity.pdbx_description
1 polymer ?
#
loop_
_entity_poly.entity_id
_entity_poly.type
_entity_poly.pdbx_seq_one_letter_code
_entity_poly.pdbx_strand_id
1 'polypeptide(L)'
;MLVPEPFLHYVAHYIVKRLSQGHCEIKDPKAAERVLEQVLAADFRIEDEINSEARELLNQYSDYMRTNEIPFHEMYNRVKKKILAERKYISAATTESPDTRKSKIARDKINDLSHQLAAQLPRIPGLRVLKGWNNARLEITKDLNDVFGVEEQIDKKARAMISKQQRNIVEGGQEWNVLHRRYYEQEMQRLGVNLSPPEQAKA
;
A
#
# COMPACT_ATOMS: atom_id res chain seq x y z
N MET A 1 4.97 5.50 5.38
CA MET A 1 4.71 4.47 4.34
C MET A 1 3.21 4.27 4.22
N LEU A 2 2.68 4.33 2.99
CA LEU A 2 1.23 4.17 2.73
C LEU A 2 0.73 2.78 3.10
N VAL A 3 1.58 1.77 2.90
CA VAL A 3 1.30 0.35 3.17
C VAL A 3 2.37 -0.20 4.10
N PRO A 4 2.02 -0.74 5.28
CA PRO A 4 2.99 -1.30 6.23
C PRO A 4 3.74 -2.52 5.66
N GLU A 5 5.05 -2.64 5.94
CA GLU A 5 5.86 -3.79 5.48
C GLU A 5 5.28 -5.16 5.86
N PRO A 6 4.79 -5.40 7.10
CA PRO A 6 4.17 -6.69 7.42
C PRO A 6 2.95 -7.03 6.57
N PHE A 7 2.24 -6.00 6.08
CA PHE A 7 1.13 -6.22 5.16
C PHE A 7 1.62 -6.56 3.75
N LEU A 8 2.75 -5.98 3.29
CA LEU A 8 3.35 -6.35 2.01
C LEU A 8 3.80 -7.82 2.00
N HIS A 9 4.34 -8.30 3.11
CA HIS A 9 4.64 -9.73 3.30
C HIS A 9 3.37 -10.60 3.14
N TYR A 10 2.27 -10.20 3.78
CA TYR A 10 0.98 -10.88 3.65
C TYR A 10 0.48 -10.89 2.20
N VAL A 11 0.59 -9.75 1.50
CA VAL A 11 0.22 -9.63 0.07
C VAL A 11 1.02 -10.60 -0.78
N ALA A 12 2.35 -10.66 -0.60
CA ALA A 12 3.22 -11.56 -1.34
C ALA A 12 2.88 -13.03 -1.07
N HIS A 13 2.67 -13.41 0.20
CA HIS A 13 2.21 -14.74 0.60
C HIS A 13 0.88 -15.12 -0.07
N TYR A 14 -0.09 -14.21 -0.02
CA TYR A 14 -1.41 -14.43 -0.63
C TYR A 14 -1.31 -14.70 -2.13
N ILE A 15 -0.55 -13.87 -2.86
CA ILE A 15 -0.34 -14.01 -4.31
C ILE A 15 0.34 -15.36 -4.63
N VAL A 16 1.41 -15.73 -3.93
CA VAL A 16 2.14 -17.00 -4.16
C VAL A 16 1.22 -18.18 -3.92
N LYS A 17 0.45 -18.17 -2.82
CA LYS A 17 -0.53 -19.20 -2.50
C LYS A 17 -1.61 -19.34 -3.60
N ARG A 18 -2.11 -18.23 -4.13
CA ARG A 18 -3.13 -18.22 -5.18
C ARG A 18 -2.55 -18.71 -6.51
N LEU A 19 -1.37 -18.24 -6.90
CA LEU A 19 -0.70 -18.69 -8.12
C LEU A 19 -0.41 -20.19 -8.11
N SER A 20 -0.07 -20.78 -6.96
CA SER A 20 0.16 -22.23 -6.82
C SER A 20 -1.12 -23.07 -7.02
N GLN A 21 -2.31 -22.47 -6.98
CA GLN A 21 -3.58 -23.13 -7.21
C GLN A 21 -3.92 -23.31 -8.70
N GLY A 22 -2.93 -23.70 -9.50
CA GLY A 22 -3.11 -24.10 -10.89
C GLY A 22 -2.73 -23.05 -11.94
N HIS A 23 -2.06 -21.93 -11.55
CA HIS A 23 -1.48 -20.96 -12.46
C HIS A 23 0.03 -21.17 -12.61
N CYS A 24 0.70 -21.54 -11.53
CA CYS A 24 2.14 -21.77 -11.48
C CYS A 24 2.47 -23.04 -10.68
N GLU A 25 3.50 -23.76 -11.10
CA GLU A 25 4.19 -24.72 -10.28
C GLU A 25 5.34 -24.01 -9.55
N ILE A 26 5.37 -24.06 -8.21
CA ILE A 26 6.33 -23.29 -7.40
C ILE A 26 7.04 -24.26 -6.45
N LYS A 27 8.35 -24.51 -6.67
CA LYS A 27 9.14 -25.43 -5.85
C LYS A 27 9.52 -24.83 -4.49
N ASP A 28 9.84 -23.54 -4.45
CA ASP A 28 10.16 -22.82 -3.22
C ASP A 28 9.23 -21.59 -3.05
N PRO A 29 8.07 -21.79 -2.37
CA PRO A 29 7.14 -20.70 -2.12
C PRO A 29 7.75 -19.54 -1.33
N LYS A 30 8.64 -19.83 -0.35
CA LYS A 30 9.26 -18.78 0.48
C LYS A 30 10.23 -17.91 -0.32
N ALA A 31 10.95 -18.50 -1.28
CA ALA A 31 11.78 -17.71 -2.19
C ALA A 31 10.92 -16.83 -3.10
N ALA A 32 9.82 -17.36 -3.61
CA ALA A 32 8.87 -16.58 -4.40
C ALA A 32 8.25 -15.42 -3.61
N GLU A 33 7.79 -15.67 -2.38
CA GLU A 33 7.26 -14.64 -1.48
C GLU A 33 8.27 -13.51 -1.27
N ARG A 34 9.52 -13.83 -0.94
CA ARG A 34 10.59 -12.82 -0.74
C ARG A 34 10.82 -11.96 -1.97
N VAL A 35 10.84 -12.55 -3.17
CA VAL A 35 11.03 -11.80 -4.42
C VAL A 35 9.87 -10.84 -4.66
N LEU A 36 8.62 -11.31 -4.53
CA LEU A 36 7.44 -10.47 -4.73
C LEU A 36 7.33 -9.37 -3.66
N GLU A 37 7.63 -9.69 -2.40
CA GLU A 37 7.67 -8.72 -1.30
C GLU A 37 8.71 -7.61 -1.55
N GLN A 38 9.91 -7.96 -2.02
CA GLN A 38 10.95 -6.99 -2.36
C GLN A 38 10.50 -6.03 -3.47
N VAL A 39 9.80 -6.52 -4.49
CA VAL A 39 9.27 -5.69 -5.56
C VAL A 39 8.23 -4.71 -5.02
N LEU A 40 7.28 -5.21 -4.22
CA LEU A 40 6.26 -4.37 -3.60
C LEU A 40 6.88 -3.31 -2.68
N ALA A 41 7.81 -3.72 -1.81
CA ALA A 41 8.48 -2.81 -0.89
C ALA A 41 9.30 -1.74 -1.61
N ALA A 42 10.01 -2.11 -2.67
CA ALA A 42 10.78 -1.17 -3.48
C ALA A 42 9.88 -0.12 -4.15
N ASP A 43 8.76 -0.55 -4.71
CA ASP A 43 7.82 0.34 -5.36
C ASP A 43 7.18 1.33 -4.39
N PHE A 44 6.66 0.87 -3.25
CA PHE A 44 6.07 1.78 -2.24
C PHE A 44 7.10 2.70 -1.58
N ARG A 45 8.38 2.29 -1.51
CA ARG A 45 9.47 3.16 -1.04
C ARG A 45 9.70 4.34 -1.97
N ILE A 46 9.63 4.13 -3.29
CA ILE A 46 9.72 5.24 -4.27
C ILE A 46 8.62 6.27 -4.02
N GLU A 47 7.40 5.86 -3.69
CA GLU A 47 6.33 6.80 -3.38
C GLU A 47 6.61 7.60 -2.09
N ASP A 48 7.16 6.96 -1.06
CA ASP A 48 7.56 7.65 0.16
C ASP A 48 8.68 8.67 -0.09
N GLU A 49 9.65 8.32 -0.96
CA GLU A 49 10.71 9.26 -1.39
C GLU A 49 10.13 10.47 -2.12
N ILE A 50 9.20 10.26 -3.06
CA ILE A 50 8.50 11.34 -3.77
C ILE A 50 7.72 12.23 -2.80
N ASN A 51 7.06 11.64 -1.82
CA ASN A 51 6.33 12.39 -0.79
C ASN A 51 7.28 13.25 0.08
N SER A 52 8.43 12.70 0.44
CA SER A 52 9.45 13.43 1.23
C SER A 52 10.06 14.56 0.41
N GLU A 53 10.47 14.29 -0.82
CA GLU A 53 11.01 15.30 -1.75
C GLU A 53 10.02 16.46 -1.98
N ALA A 54 8.75 16.15 -2.20
CA ALA A 54 7.72 17.19 -2.35
C ALA A 54 7.59 18.08 -1.11
N ARG A 55 7.66 17.49 0.10
CA ARG A 55 7.61 18.26 1.35
C ARG A 55 8.87 19.10 1.56
N GLU A 56 10.04 18.55 1.30
CA GLU A 56 11.31 19.25 1.45
C GLU A 56 11.39 20.46 0.51
N LEU A 57 10.99 20.30 -0.75
CA LEU A 57 10.90 21.40 -1.70
C LEU A 57 9.95 22.50 -1.20
N LEU A 58 8.77 22.13 -0.68
CA LEU A 58 7.81 23.12 -0.18
C LEU A 58 8.27 23.82 1.09
N ASN A 59 9.00 23.14 1.97
CA ASN A 59 9.54 23.74 3.17
C ASN A 59 10.49 24.91 2.84
N GLN A 60 11.23 24.84 1.73
CA GLN A 60 12.10 25.92 1.24
C GLN A 60 11.30 27.15 0.79
N TYR A 61 10.05 26.99 0.41
CA TYR A 61 9.14 28.05 -0.06
C TYR A 61 8.06 28.42 0.96
N SER A 62 8.18 27.99 2.22
CA SER A 62 7.16 28.20 3.26
C SER A 62 6.82 29.67 3.48
N ASP A 63 7.84 30.54 3.54
CA ASP A 63 7.64 31.98 3.72
C ASP A 63 6.99 32.64 2.51
N TYR A 64 7.38 32.25 1.31
CA TYR A 64 6.73 32.70 0.07
C TYR A 64 5.25 32.32 0.03
N MET A 65 4.92 31.08 0.36
CA MET A 65 3.53 30.61 0.40
C MET A 65 2.70 31.37 1.44
N ARG A 66 3.28 31.60 2.63
CA ARG A 66 2.62 32.36 3.70
C ARG A 66 2.34 33.80 3.26
N THR A 67 3.31 34.47 2.64
CA THR A 67 3.19 35.86 2.18
C THR A 67 2.15 36.02 1.07
N ASN A 68 2.00 35.00 0.21
CA ASN A 68 1.07 35.02 -0.92
C ASN A 68 -0.25 34.28 -0.63
N GLU A 69 -0.51 33.90 0.62
CA GLU A 69 -1.72 33.17 1.06
C GLU A 69 -2.01 31.88 0.27
N ILE A 70 -0.93 31.16 -0.17
CA ILE A 70 -1.05 29.94 -0.93
C ILE A 70 -1.19 28.75 0.03
N PRO A 71 -2.28 27.94 -0.03
CA PRO A 71 -2.45 26.79 0.83
C PRO A 71 -1.40 25.71 0.57
N PHE A 72 -0.78 25.22 1.65
CA PHE A 72 0.29 24.20 1.57
C PHE A 72 -0.15 22.96 0.79
N HIS A 73 -1.38 22.44 1.05
CA HIS A 73 -1.88 21.24 0.41
C HIS A 73 -2.05 21.39 -1.11
N GLU A 74 -2.41 22.58 -1.57
CA GLU A 74 -2.57 22.86 -3.01
C GLU A 74 -1.21 22.81 -3.73
N MET A 75 -0.22 23.51 -3.18
CA MET A 75 1.14 23.47 -3.73
C MET A 75 1.77 22.09 -3.61
N TYR A 76 1.55 21.37 -2.50
CA TYR A 76 2.00 19.99 -2.34
C TYR A 76 1.49 19.09 -3.47
N ASN A 77 0.19 19.15 -3.75
CA ASN A 77 -0.39 18.33 -4.80
C ASN A 77 0.18 18.70 -6.19
N ARG A 78 0.42 19.99 -6.47
CA ARG A 78 1.03 20.45 -7.72
C ARG A 78 2.48 19.96 -7.86
N VAL A 79 3.29 20.11 -6.82
CA VAL A 79 4.69 19.67 -6.79
C VAL A 79 4.78 18.15 -6.91
N LYS A 80 4.01 17.41 -6.11
CA LYS A 80 3.96 15.95 -6.17
C LYS A 80 3.59 15.48 -7.58
N LYS A 81 2.57 16.08 -8.20
CA LYS A 81 2.15 15.73 -9.58
C LYS A 81 3.27 15.96 -10.59
N LYS A 82 4.07 17.03 -10.45
CA LYS A 82 5.20 17.32 -11.32
C LYS A 82 6.29 16.25 -11.16
N ILE A 83 6.69 15.92 -9.93
CA ILE A 83 7.70 14.87 -9.65
C ILE A 83 7.24 13.51 -10.19
N LEU A 84 5.97 13.13 -9.99
CA LEU A 84 5.40 11.90 -10.53
C LEU A 84 5.52 11.83 -12.05
N ALA A 85 5.20 12.93 -12.74
CA ALA A 85 5.28 13.01 -14.20
C ALA A 85 6.74 12.93 -14.70
N GLU A 86 7.67 13.63 -14.05
CA GLU A 86 9.10 13.62 -14.40
C GLU A 86 9.72 12.22 -14.20
N ARG A 87 9.35 11.53 -13.11
CA ARG A 87 9.81 10.17 -12.81
C ARG A 87 9.03 9.09 -13.55
N LYS A 88 7.97 9.44 -14.29
CA LYS A 88 7.03 8.49 -14.94
C LYS A 88 6.52 7.43 -13.96
N TYR A 89 6.27 7.83 -12.71
CA TYR A 89 5.82 6.94 -11.65
C TYR A 89 4.30 7.02 -11.47
N ILE A 90 3.66 5.85 -11.35
CA ILE A 90 2.21 5.74 -11.10
C ILE A 90 2.00 5.72 -9.59
N SER A 91 1.37 6.77 -9.05
CA SER A 91 1.08 6.87 -7.62
C SER A 91 0.02 5.87 -7.16
N ALA A 92 0.18 5.37 -5.95
CA ALA A 92 -0.82 4.55 -5.29
C ALA A 92 -2.06 5.35 -4.83
N ALA A 93 -1.93 6.68 -4.69
CA ALA A 93 -3.02 7.51 -4.17
C ALA A 93 -4.25 7.48 -5.10
N THR A 94 -5.42 7.24 -4.52
CA THR A 94 -6.71 7.35 -5.20
C THR A 94 -7.35 8.71 -4.95
N THR A 95 -8.12 9.20 -5.91
CA THR A 95 -8.95 10.41 -5.78
C THR A 95 -10.33 10.13 -5.17
N GLU A 96 -10.68 8.86 -5.01
CA GLU A 96 -11.96 8.46 -4.42
C GLU A 96 -11.98 8.72 -2.91
N SER A 97 -13.15 9.13 -2.38
CA SER A 97 -13.30 9.35 -0.95
C SER A 97 -13.20 8.03 -0.15
N PRO A 98 -12.77 8.08 1.14
CA PRO A 98 -12.68 6.90 1.98
C PRO A 98 -13.97 6.07 2.06
N ASP A 99 -15.12 6.72 1.98
CA ASP A 99 -16.41 6.05 2.13
C ASP A 99 -16.86 5.30 0.88
N THR A 100 -16.46 5.79 -0.30
CA THR A 100 -16.90 5.25 -1.60
C THR A 100 -15.89 4.35 -2.28
N ARG A 101 -14.59 4.54 -2.01
CA ARG A 101 -13.53 3.76 -2.65
C ARG A 101 -13.56 2.28 -2.25
N LYS A 102 -13.18 1.42 -3.18
CA LYS A 102 -13.05 -0.04 -2.95
C LYS A 102 -11.68 -0.43 -2.42
N SER A 103 -10.67 0.39 -2.68
CA SER A 103 -9.29 0.16 -2.26
C SER A 103 -8.59 1.51 -2.06
N LYS A 104 -7.66 1.59 -1.11
CA LYS A 104 -6.75 2.75 -0.94
C LYS A 104 -5.82 2.92 -2.13
N ILE A 105 -5.59 1.85 -2.88
CA ILE A 105 -4.66 1.82 -4.00
C ILE A 105 -5.42 2.10 -5.28
N ALA A 106 -4.95 3.07 -6.07
CA ALA A 106 -5.52 3.41 -7.37
C ALA A 106 -5.44 2.21 -8.35
N ARG A 107 -6.47 2.07 -9.20
CA ARG A 107 -6.55 0.97 -10.16
C ARG A 107 -5.34 0.91 -11.09
N ASP A 108 -4.88 2.06 -11.56
CA ASP A 108 -3.71 2.15 -12.46
C ASP A 108 -2.46 1.63 -11.76
N LYS A 109 -2.32 1.90 -10.45
CA LYS A 109 -1.23 1.38 -9.64
C LYS A 109 -1.30 -0.14 -9.45
N ILE A 110 -2.49 -0.68 -9.22
CA ILE A 110 -2.68 -2.14 -9.12
C ILE A 110 -2.29 -2.81 -10.45
N ASN A 111 -2.68 -2.21 -11.57
CA ASN A 111 -2.30 -2.73 -12.88
C ASN A 111 -0.77 -2.68 -13.08
N ASP A 112 -0.13 -1.56 -12.76
CA ASP A 112 1.32 -1.39 -12.82
C ASP A 112 2.05 -2.43 -11.95
N LEU A 113 1.67 -2.57 -10.67
CA LEU A 113 2.21 -3.58 -9.77
C LEU A 113 2.06 -5.00 -10.33
N SER A 114 0.91 -5.31 -10.96
CA SER A 114 0.69 -6.63 -11.55
C SER A 114 1.68 -6.92 -12.69
N HIS A 115 2.03 -5.92 -13.50
CA HIS A 115 3.05 -6.06 -14.53
C HIS A 115 4.45 -6.22 -13.94
N GLN A 116 4.80 -5.44 -12.92
CA GLN A 116 6.09 -5.54 -12.23
C GLN A 116 6.28 -6.92 -11.60
N LEU A 117 5.28 -7.42 -10.85
CA LEU A 117 5.31 -8.72 -10.20
C LEU A 117 5.38 -9.86 -11.21
N ALA A 118 4.55 -9.83 -12.27
CA ALA A 118 4.57 -10.84 -13.32
C ALA A 118 5.92 -10.90 -14.04
N ALA A 119 6.58 -9.77 -14.26
CA ALA A 119 7.92 -9.70 -14.86
C ALA A 119 9.01 -10.36 -14.02
N GLN A 120 8.79 -10.57 -12.71
CA GLN A 120 9.75 -11.27 -11.84
C GLN A 120 9.55 -12.78 -11.82
N LEU A 121 8.36 -13.28 -12.15
CA LEU A 121 8.08 -14.73 -12.08
C LEU A 121 9.11 -15.60 -12.83
N PRO A 122 9.58 -15.23 -14.06
CA PRO A 122 10.62 -16.00 -14.76
C PRO A 122 11.96 -16.06 -14.05
N ARG A 123 12.22 -15.12 -13.14
CA ARG A 123 13.49 -15.00 -12.41
C ARG A 123 13.50 -15.81 -11.11
N ILE A 124 12.34 -16.33 -10.70
CA ILE A 124 12.20 -17.10 -9.46
C ILE A 124 12.62 -18.55 -9.75
N PRO A 125 13.67 -19.06 -9.09
CA PRO A 125 14.15 -20.42 -9.30
C PRO A 125 13.07 -21.46 -8.98
N GLY A 126 12.84 -22.38 -9.89
CA GLY A 126 11.86 -23.47 -9.71
C GLY A 126 10.40 -23.04 -9.86
N LEU A 127 10.12 -21.83 -10.37
CA LEU A 127 8.80 -21.41 -10.75
C LEU A 127 8.56 -21.67 -12.24
N ARG A 128 7.44 -22.32 -12.57
CA ARG A 128 6.98 -22.57 -13.93
C ARG A 128 5.53 -22.12 -14.10
N VAL A 129 5.30 -21.22 -15.02
CA VAL A 129 3.92 -20.78 -15.36
C VAL A 129 3.22 -21.84 -16.23
N LEU A 130 2.03 -22.26 -15.82
CA LEU A 130 1.29 -23.36 -16.45
C LEU A 130 0.28 -22.87 -17.49
N LYS A 131 -0.41 -21.75 -17.22
CA LYS A 131 -1.52 -21.24 -18.04
C LYS A 131 -1.18 -19.99 -18.87
N GLY A 132 0.12 -19.70 -19.04
CA GLY A 132 0.59 -18.54 -19.77
C GLY A 132 0.73 -17.27 -18.91
N TRP A 133 1.67 -16.44 -19.29
CA TRP A 133 2.12 -15.26 -18.53
C TRP A 133 1.00 -14.23 -18.29
N ASN A 134 0.17 -14.00 -19.30
CA ASN A 134 -0.93 -13.04 -19.17
C ASN A 134 -1.98 -13.51 -18.15
N ASN A 135 -2.28 -14.80 -18.10
CA ASN A 135 -3.23 -15.36 -17.14
C ASN A 135 -2.66 -15.25 -15.71
N ALA A 136 -1.36 -15.51 -15.52
CA ALA A 136 -0.71 -15.31 -14.23
C ALA A 136 -0.77 -13.85 -13.80
N ARG A 137 -0.50 -12.89 -14.71
CA ARG A 137 -0.62 -11.45 -14.43
C ARG A 137 -2.05 -11.05 -14.06
N LEU A 138 -3.06 -11.54 -14.77
CA LEU A 138 -4.47 -11.25 -14.50
C LEU A 138 -4.89 -11.79 -13.12
N GLU A 139 -4.40 -12.98 -12.74
CA GLU A 139 -4.65 -13.49 -11.38
C GLU A 139 -3.96 -12.61 -10.33
N ILE A 140 -2.71 -12.17 -10.55
CA ILE A 140 -2.04 -11.20 -9.66
C ILE A 140 -2.86 -9.92 -9.54
N THR A 141 -3.40 -9.38 -10.66
CA THR A 141 -4.25 -8.18 -10.63
C THR A 141 -5.48 -8.38 -9.76
N LYS A 142 -6.12 -9.53 -9.86
CA LYS A 142 -7.29 -9.90 -9.05
C LYS A 142 -6.90 -10.02 -7.58
N ASP A 143 -5.82 -10.74 -7.29
CA ASP A 143 -5.35 -10.96 -5.92
C ASP A 143 -4.97 -9.64 -5.23
N LEU A 144 -4.32 -8.71 -5.95
CA LEU A 144 -4.03 -7.36 -5.43
C LEU A 144 -5.34 -6.60 -5.12
N ASN A 145 -6.33 -6.63 -6.01
CA ASN A 145 -7.62 -5.99 -5.75
C ASN A 145 -8.31 -6.59 -4.53
N ASP A 146 -8.30 -7.91 -4.40
CA ASP A 146 -8.94 -8.62 -3.29
C ASP A 146 -8.27 -8.25 -1.96
N VAL A 147 -6.94 -8.30 -1.89
CA VAL A 147 -6.19 -8.03 -0.65
C VAL A 147 -6.27 -6.56 -0.25
N PHE A 148 -6.07 -5.62 -1.17
CA PHE A 148 -6.21 -4.20 -0.87
C PHE A 148 -7.67 -3.79 -0.63
N GLY A 149 -8.64 -4.52 -1.20
CA GLY A 149 -10.04 -4.37 -0.86
C GLY A 149 -10.35 -4.79 0.58
N VAL A 150 -9.77 -5.88 1.05
CA VAL A 150 -9.88 -6.30 2.46
C VAL A 150 -9.26 -5.27 3.39
N GLU A 151 -8.09 -4.74 3.06
CA GLU A 151 -7.44 -3.68 3.83
C GLU A 151 -8.31 -2.42 3.94
N GLU A 152 -8.96 -2.01 2.85
CA GLU A 152 -9.90 -0.88 2.85
C GLU A 152 -11.11 -1.15 3.75
N GLN A 153 -11.63 -2.39 3.80
CA GLN A 153 -12.71 -2.75 4.73
C GLN A 153 -12.26 -2.67 6.19
N ILE A 154 -11.02 -3.03 6.47
CA ILE A 154 -10.42 -2.89 7.80
C ILE A 154 -10.34 -1.42 8.21
N ASP A 155 -9.87 -0.54 7.34
CA ASP A 155 -9.83 0.90 7.59
C ASP A 155 -11.23 1.46 7.88
N LYS A 156 -12.23 1.10 7.05
CA LYS A 156 -13.62 1.51 7.26
C LYS A 156 -14.18 1.03 8.59
N LYS A 157 -13.88 -0.20 9.00
CA LYS A 157 -14.28 -0.72 10.32
C LYS A 157 -13.62 0.06 11.45
N ALA A 158 -12.32 0.34 11.37
CA ALA A 158 -11.61 1.12 12.38
C ALA A 158 -12.23 2.52 12.54
N ARG A 159 -12.52 3.21 11.44
CA ARG A 159 -13.23 4.50 11.43
C ARG A 159 -14.62 4.40 12.06
N ALA A 160 -15.38 3.37 11.70
CA ALA A 160 -16.71 3.13 12.25
C ALA A 160 -16.69 2.83 13.76
N MET A 161 -15.63 2.19 14.27
CA MET A 161 -15.46 1.98 15.71
C MET A 161 -15.21 3.29 16.46
N ILE A 162 -14.50 4.25 15.84
CA ILE A 162 -14.27 5.56 16.43
C ILE A 162 -15.57 6.37 16.43
N SER A 163 -16.30 6.41 15.32
CA SER A 163 -17.54 7.17 15.19
C SER A 163 -18.67 6.69 16.14
N LYS A 164 -18.63 5.43 16.57
CA LYS A 164 -19.57 4.87 17.54
C LYS A 164 -19.25 5.26 19.00
N GLN A 165 -18.14 5.92 19.28
CA GLN A 165 -17.84 6.38 20.63
C GLN A 165 -18.75 7.55 21.02
N GLN A 166 -19.12 7.60 22.30
CA GLN A 166 -20.03 8.65 22.82
C GLN A 166 -19.41 10.06 22.81
N ARG A 167 -18.08 10.17 22.57
CA ARG A 167 -17.35 11.42 22.49
C ARG A 167 -17.21 11.88 21.05
N ASN A 168 -17.34 13.19 20.83
CA ASN A 168 -17.08 13.79 19.53
C ASN A 168 -15.57 13.85 19.29
N ILE A 169 -15.02 12.85 18.60
CA ILE A 169 -13.58 12.74 18.28
C ILE A 169 -13.37 13.27 16.86
N VAL A 170 -12.64 14.38 16.76
CA VAL A 170 -12.39 15.05 15.46
C VAL A 170 -11.44 14.20 14.63
N GLU A 171 -11.86 13.85 13.42
CA GLU A 171 -11.05 13.07 12.47
C GLU A 171 -9.73 13.80 12.14
N GLY A 172 -8.61 13.05 12.16
CA GLY A 172 -7.28 13.58 11.96
C GLY A 172 -6.63 14.24 13.20
N GLY A 173 -7.38 14.38 14.31
CA GLY A 173 -6.82 14.82 15.58
C GLY A 173 -5.92 13.77 16.25
N GLN A 174 -5.17 14.17 17.27
CA GLN A 174 -4.23 13.29 17.95
C GLN A 174 -4.95 12.06 18.57
N GLU A 175 -6.06 12.26 19.28
CA GLU A 175 -6.85 11.18 19.87
C GLU A 175 -7.39 10.23 18.80
N TRP A 176 -7.91 10.80 17.70
CA TRP A 176 -8.41 10.01 16.57
C TRP A 176 -7.31 9.13 15.97
N ASN A 177 -6.12 9.69 15.73
CA ASN A 177 -4.99 8.94 15.16
C ASN A 177 -4.56 7.76 16.05
N VAL A 178 -4.55 7.95 17.39
CA VAL A 178 -4.21 6.88 18.34
C VAL A 178 -5.26 5.76 18.31
N LEU A 179 -6.54 6.13 18.32
CA LEU A 179 -7.64 5.16 18.30
C LEU A 179 -7.73 4.43 16.95
N HIS A 180 -7.58 5.17 15.85
CA HIS A 180 -7.58 4.59 14.49
C HIS A 180 -6.47 3.54 14.38
N ARG A 181 -5.25 3.89 14.75
CA ARG A 181 -4.12 2.96 14.75
C ARG A 181 -4.42 1.71 15.56
N ARG A 182 -4.93 1.84 16.78
CA ARG A 182 -5.28 0.72 17.66
C ARG A 182 -6.31 -0.21 17.04
N TYR A 183 -7.43 0.33 16.52
CA TYR A 183 -8.49 -0.48 15.92
C TYR A 183 -8.04 -1.11 14.61
N TYR A 184 -7.28 -0.39 13.81
CA TYR A 184 -6.69 -0.89 12.58
C TYR A 184 -5.71 -2.05 12.85
N GLU A 185 -4.83 -1.93 13.83
CA GLU A 185 -3.91 -2.99 14.26
C GLU A 185 -4.68 -4.22 14.75
N GLN A 186 -5.75 -4.05 15.53
CA GLN A 186 -6.58 -5.15 16.00
C GLN A 186 -7.25 -5.91 14.84
N GLU A 187 -7.79 -5.20 13.85
CA GLU A 187 -8.42 -5.84 12.69
C GLU A 187 -7.37 -6.52 11.77
N MET A 188 -6.20 -5.91 11.60
CA MET A 188 -5.08 -6.53 10.87
C MET A 188 -4.60 -7.81 11.57
N GLN A 189 -4.52 -7.81 12.89
CA GLN A 189 -4.13 -9.00 13.65
C GLN A 189 -5.13 -10.15 13.47
N ARG A 190 -6.44 -9.86 13.34
CA ARG A 190 -7.46 -10.86 13.00
C ARG A 190 -7.26 -11.47 11.60
N LEU A 191 -6.68 -10.71 10.67
CA LEU A 191 -6.28 -11.19 9.35
C LEU A 191 -4.98 -12.02 9.39
N GLY A 192 -4.29 -12.08 10.52
CA GLY A 192 -2.99 -12.74 10.69
C GLY A 192 -1.80 -11.83 10.40
N VAL A 193 -2.02 -10.51 10.23
CA VAL A 193 -0.97 -9.52 9.99
C VAL A 193 -0.64 -8.81 11.29
N ASN A 194 0.57 -9.01 11.80
CA ASN A 194 1.05 -8.31 12.99
C ASN A 194 1.83 -7.05 12.60
N LEU A 195 1.25 -5.88 12.88
CA LEU A 195 1.86 -4.58 12.60
C LEU A 195 2.77 -4.06 13.73
N SER A 196 2.70 -4.68 14.90
CA SER A 196 3.59 -4.33 16.00
C SER A 196 5.02 -4.77 15.66
N PRO A 197 6.06 -3.92 15.92
CA PRO A 197 7.43 -4.37 15.78
C PRO A 197 7.64 -5.61 16.66
N PRO A 198 8.46 -6.60 16.25
CA PRO A 198 8.78 -7.72 17.10
C PRO A 198 9.28 -7.15 18.43
N GLU A 199 8.63 -7.54 19.53
CA GLU A 199 9.10 -7.21 20.88
C GLU A 199 10.59 -7.60 20.92
N GLN A 200 11.43 -6.59 21.13
CA GLN A 200 12.83 -6.87 21.42
C GLN A 200 12.80 -7.82 22.63
N ALA A 201 13.16 -9.07 22.37
CA ALA A 201 13.27 -10.06 23.43
C ALA A 201 14.14 -9.41 24.51
N LYS A 202 13.51 -9.11 25.64
CA LYS A 202 14.24 -8.66 26.83
C LYS A 202 15.19 -9.78 27.19
N ALA A 203 16.46 -9.56 26.89
CA ALA A 203 17.55 -10.35 27.42
C ALA A 203 17.69 -10.10 28.92
#